data_b26c86bf0b86d4e7b3f2acbf34be184a
#
_entry.id   b26c86bf0b86d4e7b3f2acbf34be184a
#
_cell.length_a   1.000
_cell.length_b   1.000
_cell.length_c   1.000
_cell.angle_alpha   90.00
_cell.angle_beta   90.00
_cell.angle_gamma   90.00
#
_symmetry.space_group_name_H-M   'P 1'
#
loop_
_entity.id
_entity.type
_entity.pdbx_description
1 polymer ?
#
loop_
_entity_poly.entity_id
_entity_poly.type
_entity_poly.pdbx_seq_one_letter_code
_entity_poly.pdbx_strand_id
1 'polypeptide(L)'
;MLHSGIQNKFYYLFCYSILLLYFCHMMNWKQLLSNKRLGQEHRHLQRDDDRTEFKRDYDRLIFSTPFRRLQNKTQVFPLPGSIFVHNRLTHSLEVASVGMSLGNDVCHILTKRHPELHDTLFQEIGTIVSAACLAHDLG
;
A
#
# COMPACT_ATOMS: atom_id res chain seq x y z
N MET A 1 -27.37 -40.63 -7.11
CA MET A 1 -26.69 -40.04 -5.93
C MET A 1 -25.66 -38.96 -6.24
N LEU A 2 -25.66 -38.36 -7.43
CA LEU A 2 -24.65 -37.30 -7.84
C LEU A 2 -25.18 -35.84 -7.81
N HIS A 3 -26.48 -35.64 -7.50
CA HIS A 3 -27.09 -34.30 -7.56
C HIS A 3 -26.94 -33.45 -6.28
N SER A 4 -26.66 -34.08 -5.12
CA SER A 4 -26.57 -33.32 -3.85
C SER A 4 -25.23 -32.56 -3.64
N GLY A 5 -24.16 -33.05 -4.26
CA GLY A 5 -22.83 -32.47 -4.09
C GLY A 5 -22.62 -31.14 -4.85
N ILE A 6 -23.28 -30.96 -6.00
CA ILE A 6 -23.16 -29.75 -6.83
C ILE A 6 -23.99 -28.61 -6.23
N GLN A 7 -25.18 -28.89 -5.72
CA GLN A 7 -26.01 -27.86 -5.06
C GLN A 7 -25.34 -27.32 -3.80
N ASN A 8 -24.69 -28.15 -3.00
CA ASN A 8 -23.94 -27.67 -1.82
C ASN A 8 -22.76 -26.77 -2.19
N LYS A 9 -22.03 -27.06 -3.25
CA LYS A 9 -20.91 -26.27 -3.71
C LYS A 9 -21.35 -24.84 -4.18
N PHE A 10 -22.48 -24.76 -4.88
CA PHE A 10 -23.08 -23.48 -5.29
C PHE A 10 -23.58 -22.67 -4.09
N TYR A 11 -24.16 -23.31 -3.09
CA TYR A 11 -24.59 -22.66 -1.85
C TYR A 11 -23.41 -22.05 -1.08
N TYR A 12 -22.30 -22.80 -0.95
CA TYR A 12 -21.09 -22.28 -0.29
C TYR A 12 -20.44 -21.12 -1.05
N LEU A 13 -20.37 -21.19 -2.39
CA LEU A 13 -19.87 -20.08 -3.22
C LEU A 13 -20.77 -18.85 -3.12
N PHE A 14 -22.08 -19.04 -3.11
CA PHE A 14 -23.05 -17.96 -2.98
C PHE A 14 -23.00 -17.31 -1.59
N CYS A 15 -22.95 -18.10 -0.51
CA CYS A 15 -22.76 -17.61 0.85
C CYS A 15 -21.41 -16.88 1.02
N TYR A 16 -20.34 -17.39 0.41
CA TYR A 16 -19.02 -16.73 0.45
C TYR A 16 -19.02 -15.39 -0.31
N SER A 17 -19.70 -15.32 -1.45
CA SER A 17 -19.87 -14.09 -2.22
C SER A 17 -20.71 -13.05 -1.47
N ILE A 18 -21.78 -13.47 -0.79
CA ILE A 18 -22.60 -12.58 0.04
C ILE A 18 -21.82 -12.12 1.26
N LEU A 19 -21.05 -13.00 1.91
CA LEU A 19 -20.20 -12.63 3.04
C LEU A 19 -19.10 -11.64 2.63
N LEU A 20 -18.48 -11.85 1.47
CA LEU A 20 -17.50 -10.91 0.89
C LEU A 20 -18.12 -9.56 0.55
N LEU A 21 -19.33 -9.55 -0.04
CA LEU A 21 -20.09 -8.33 -0.32
C LEU A 21 -20.52 -7.63 0.97
N TYR A 22 -20.90 -8.37 2.00
CA TYR A 22 -21.26 -7.83 3.32
C TYR A 22 -20.03 -7.21 4.01
N PHE A 23 -18.88 -7.87 4.00
CA PHE A 23 -17.62 -7.32 4.51
C PHE A 23 -17.18 -6.08 3.71
N CYS A 24 -17.33 -6.09 2.39
CA CYS A 24 -17.00 -4.93 1.55
C CYS A 24 -17.93 -3.74 1.81
N HIS A 25 -19.21 -3.98 2.14
CA HIS A 25 -20.17 -2.92 2.47
C HIS A 25 -19.99 -2.36 3.89
N MET A 26 -19.36 -3.13 4.78
CA MET A 26 -19.07 -2.75 6.18
C MET A 26 -17.69 -2.10 6.36
N MET A 27 -16.90 -1.92 5.28
CA MET A 27 -15.58 -1.28 5.36
C MET A 27 -15.75 0.22 5.70
N ASN A 28 -15.31 0.59 6.87
CA ASN A 28 -15.25 1.99 7.27
C ASN A 28 -13.90 2.59 6.83
N TRP A 29 -13.88 3.19 5.66
CA TRP A 29 -12.70 3.80 5.07
C TRP A 29 -12.02 4.82 5.99
N LYS A 30 -12.80 5.61 6.75
CA LYS A 30 -12.28 6.59 7.69
C LYS A 30 -11.50 5.96 8.86
N GLN A 31 -11.85 4.73 9.24
CA GLN A 31 -11.12 3.99 10.27
C GLN A 31 -9.85 3.32 9.74
N LEU A 32 -9.85 2.94 8.45
CA LEU A 32 -8.68 2.28 7.83
C LEU A 32 -7.50 3.25 7.66
N LEU A 33 -7.78 4.51 7.37
CA LEU A 33 -6.74 5.53 7.20
C LEU A 33 -6.59 6.32 8.49
N SER A 34 -5.52 6.03 9.22
CA SER A 34 -5.19 6.71 10.47
C SER A 34 -3.73 7.18 10.43
N ASN A 35 -3.49 8.41 10.85
CA ASN A 35 -2.14 8.94 11.04
C ASN A 35 -1.57 8.62 12.44
N LYS A 36 -2.32 7.88 13.25
CA LYS A 36 -1.88 7.43 14.58
C LYS A 36 -0.85 6.32 14.44
N ARG A 37 0.20 6.38 15.24
CA ARG A 37 1.25 5.37 15.29
C ARG A 37 1.07 4.48 16.49
N LEU A 38 1.35 3.20 16.34
CA LEU A 38 1.34 2.24 17.45
C LEU A 38 2.27 2.71 18.58
N GLY A 39 1.75 2.79 19.79
CA GLY A 39 2.48 3.27 20.96
C GLY A 39 2.65 4.79 21.04
N GLN A 40 2.09 5.57 20.13
CA GLN A 40 2.11 7.04 20.12
C GLN A 40 0.72 7.64 19.89
N GLU A 41 -0.32 6.95 20.29
CA GLU A 41 -1.71 7.31 20.05
C GLU A 41 -2.10 8.64 20.69
N HIS A 42 -1.42 9.02 21.81
CA HIS A 42 -1.66 10.25 22.57
C HIS A 42 -0.72 11.40 22.17
N ARG A 43 0.15 11.20 21.18
CA ARG A 43 1.08 12.24 20.75
C ARG A 43 0.36 13.28 19.91
N HIS A 44 0.12 14.46 20.47
CA HIS A 44 -0.32 15.63 19.71
C HIS A 44 0.86 16.17 18.88
N LEU A 45 0.79 15.94 17.58
CA LEU A 45 1.80 16.44 16.63
C LEU A 45 1.43 17.87 16.23
N GLN A 46 1.66 18.84 17.11
CA GLN A 46 1.73 20.25 16.70
C GLN A 46 3.09 20.45 16.01
N ARG A 47 3.08 20.62 14.71
CA ARG A 47 4.27 20.94 13.90
C ARG A 47 3.89 21.99 12.87
N ASP A 48 4.76 22.97 12.68
CA ASP A 48 4.66 24.04 11.67
C ASP A 48 4.99 23.57 10.24
N ASP A 49 4.82 22.30 9.94
CA ASP A 49 5.24 21.68 8.68
C ASP A 49 4.02 21.03 7.99
N ASP A 50 3.72 21.47 6.78
CA ASP A 50 2.58 21.01 5.97
C ASP A 50 2.69 19.56 5.48
N ARG A 51 3.83 18.91 5.71
CA ARG A 51 4.02 17.51 5.30
C ARG A 51 3.20 16.55 6.16
N THR A 52 2.49 15.66 5.48
CA THR A 52 1.74 14.59 6.16
C THR A 52 2.68 13.59 6.83
N GLU A 53 2.19 12.85 7.84
CA GLU A 53 2.98 11.81 8.50
C GLU A 53 3.37 10.68 7.54
N PHE A 54 2.53 10.37 6.55
CA PHE A 54 2.83 9.36 5.53
C PHE A 54 3.98 9.79 4.62
N LYS A 55 4.01 11.07 4.22
CA LYS A 55 5.12 11.63 3.44
C LYS A 55 6.43 11.60 4.23
N ARG A 56 6.38 11.89 5.53
CA ARG A 56 7.54 11.79 6.42
C ARG A 56 8.04 10.36 6.56
N ASP A 57 7.14 9.37 6.58
CA ASP A 57 7.53 7.97 6.65
C ASP A 57 8.20 7.52 5.35
N TYR A 58 7.68 7.96 4.21
CA TYR A 58 8.32 7.77 2.91
C TYR A 58 9.74 8.35 2.89
N ASP A 59 9.90 9.60 3.34
CA ASP A 59 11.21 10.27 3.41
C ASP A 59 12.17 9.50 4.34
N ARG A 60 11.70 9.07 5.52
CA ARG A 60 12.51 8.27 6.46
C ARG A 60 12.99 6.96 5.86
N LEU A 61 12.15 6.29 5.06
CA LEU A 61 12.54 5.05 4.36
C LEU A 61 13.68 5.32 3.38
N ILE A 62 13.55 6.32 2.52
CA ILE A 62 14.58 6.67 1.51
C ILE A 62 15.91 7.03 2.17
N PHE A 63 15.88 7.78 3.28
CA PHE A 63 17.08 8.19 3.99
C PHE A 63 17.64 7.13 4.93
N SER A 64 16.96 6.00 5.09
CA SER A 64 17.39 4.93 5.99
C SER A 64 18.62 4.17 5.46
N THR A 65 19.47 3.74 6.38
CA THR A 65 20.64 2.91 6.02
C THR A 65 20.24 1.57 5.37
N PRO A 66 19.23 0.84 5.84
CA PRO A 66 18.77 -0.39 5.18
C PRO A 66 18.40 -0.17 3.72
N PHE A 67 17.66 0.91 3.39
CA PHE A 67 17.29 1.22 2.02
C PHE A 67 18.52 1.48 1.13
N ARG A 68 19.47 2.26 1.61
CA ARG A 68 20.72 2.56 0.87
C ARG A 68 21.58 1.31 0.62
N ARG A 69 21.54 0.32 1.53
CA ARG A 69 22.26 -0.96 1.34
C ARG A 69 21.72 -1.78 0.17
N LEU A 70 20.49 -1.55 -0.27
CA LEU A 70 19.92 -2.23 -1.44
C LEU A 70 20.69 -1.93 -2.73
N GLN A 71 21.41 -0.82 -2.79
CA GLN A 71 22.28 -0.48 -3.92
C GLN A 71 23.34 -1.55 -4.20
N ASN A 72 23.85 -2.19 -3.15
CA ASN A 72 24.91 -3.20 -3.25
C ASN A 72 24.37 -4.63 -3.42
N LYS A 73 23.04 -4.79 -3.49
CA LYS A 73 22.39 -6.07 -3.69
C LYS A 73 21.90 -6.19 -5.13
N THR A 74 22.37 -7.19 -5.85
CA THR A 74 21.93 -7.47 -7.23
C THR A 74 20.55 -8.14 -7.22
N GLN A 75 19.69 -7.77 -8.16
CA GLN A 75 18.38 -8.42 -8.37
C GLN A 75 18.55 -9.70 -9.22
N VAL A 76 19.51 -9.67 -10.15
CA VAL A 76 19.87 -10.77 -11.05
C VAL A 76 21.39 -10.85 -11.09
N PHE A 77 21.95 -11.93 -11.66
CA PHE A 77 23.41 -12.08 -11.84
C PHE A 77 24.01 -10.86 -12.54
N PRO A 78 25.06 -10.23 -11.97
CA PRO A 78 25.73 -9.12 -12.62
C PRO A 78 26.45 -9.65 -13.87
N LEU A 79 26.00 -9.23 -15.05
CA LEU A 79 26.73 -9.46 -16.28
C LEU A 79 27.92 -8.48 -16.31
N PRO A 80 29.17 -8.95 -16.40
CA PRO A 80 30.33 -8.08 -16.50
C PRO A 80 30.20 -7.16 -17.73
N GLY A 81 30.30 -5.84 -17.51
CA GLY A 81 30.30 -4.85 -18.60
C GLY A 81 28.92 -4.24 -18.95
N SER A 82 27.85 -4.59 -18.28
CA SER A 82 26.56 -3.91 -18.46
C SER A 82 26.49 -2.63 -17.63
N ILE A 83 26.27 -1.49 -18.30
CA ILE A 83 26.07 -0.19 -17.64
C ILE A 83 24.68 -0.14 -16.94
N PHE A 84 23.74 -0.94 -17.39
CA PHE A 84 22.38 -1.05 -16.83
C PHE A 84 22.31 -2.21 -15.84
N VAL A 85 22.95 -2.06 -14.68
CA VAL A 85 22.82 -3.03 -13.60
C VAL A 85 21.52 -2.76 -12.84
N HIS A 86 20.57 -3.68 -12.97
CA HIS A 86 19.34 -3.67 -12.17
C HIS A 86 19.69 -4.15 -10.76
N ASN A 87 19.65 -3.27 -9.80
CA ASN A 87 19.85 -3.58 -8.39
C ASN A 87 18.55 -3.50 -7.59
N ARG A 88 18.56 -4.00 -6.35
CA ARG A 88 17.35 -3.99 -5.53
C ARG A 88 16.85 -2.59 -5.20
N LEU A 89 17.72 -1.59 -5.17
CA LEU A 89 17.34 -0.21 -4.93
C LEU A 89 16.53 0.35 -6.10
N THR A 90 17.01 0.18 -7.35
CA THR A 90 16.28 0.62 -8.55
C THR A 90 14.97 -0.11 -8.69
N HIS A 91 14.94 -1.43 -8.42
CA HIS A 91 13.72 -2.21 -8.39
C HIS A 91 12.70 -1.67 -7.38
N SER A 92 13.12 -1.41 -6.14
CA SER A 92 12.23 -0.86 -5.11
C SER A 92 11.66 0.50 -5.50
N LEU A 93 12.44 1.35 -6.17
CA LEU A 93 11.97 2.65 -6.67
C LEU A 93 10.94 2.50 -7.81
N GLU A 94 11.18 1.56 -8.74
CA GLU A 94 10.25 1.27 -9.83
C GLU A 94 8.91 0.74 -9.29
N VAL A 95 8.97 -0.24 -8.37
CA VAL A 95 7.78 -0.79 -7.71
C VAL A 95 7.03 0.30 -6.94
N ALA A 96 7.74 1.19 -6.23
CA ALA A 96 7.13 2.31 -5.50
C ALA A 96 6.45 3.31 -6.43
N SER A 97 7.04 3.58 -7.61
CA SER A 97 6.46 4.47 -8.62
C SER A 97 5.14 3.91 -9.18
N VAL A 98 5.14 2.62 -9.54
CA VAL A 98 3.92 1.94 -10.01
C VAL A 98 2.88 1.88 -8.89
N GLY A 99 3.30 1.54 -7.66
CA GLY A 99 2.43 1.49 -6.49
C GLY A 99 1.77 2.84 -6.19
N MET A 100 2.51 3.95 -6.34
CA MET A 100 1.97 5.30 -6.20
C MET A 100 0.87 5.57 -7.22
N SER A 101 1.10 5.23 -8.48
CA SER A 101 0.12 5.43 -9.57
C SER A 101 -1.15 4.64 -9.31
N LEU A 102 -1.03 3.35 -8.98
CA LEU A 102 -2.18 2.50 -8.63
C LEU A 102 -2.94 3.02 -7.41
N GLY A 103 -2.21 3.47 -6.37
CA GLY A 103 -2.82 4.06 -5.18
C GLY A 103 -3.60 5.33 -5.48
N ASN A 104 -3.09 6.19 -6.36
CA ASN A 104 -3.79 7.39 -6.81
C ASN A 104 -5.05 7.06 -7.62
N ASP A 105 -5.00 6.04 -8.49
CA ASP A 105 -6.16 5.58 -9.25
C ASP A 105 -7.25 5.06 -8.30
N VAL A 106 -6.87 4.26 -7.30
CA VAL A 106 -7.81 3.79 -6.26
C VAL A 106 -8.40 4.96 -5.48
N CYS A 107 -7.58 5.94 -5.08
CA CYS A 107 -8.04 7.16 -4.42
C CYS A 107 -9.10 7.86 -5.26
N HIS A 108 -8.84 8.06 -6.54
CA HIS A 108 -9.77 8.71 -7.47
C HIS A 108 -11.10 7.95 -7.58
N ILE A 109 -11.05 6.61 -7.71
CA ILE A 109 -12.24 5.76 -7.78
C ILE A 109 -13.06 5.84 -6.48
N LEU A 110 -12.39 5.76 -5.32
CA LEU A 110 -13.04 5.83 -4.02
C LEU A 110 -13.71 7.17 -3.79
N THR A 111 -13.01 8.27 -4.05
CA THR A 111 -13.55 9.63 -3.90
C THR A 111 -14.76 9.87 -4.81
N LYS A 112 -14.75 9.27 -6.01
CA LYS A 112 -15.87 9.35 -6.94
C LYS A 112 -17.09 8.55 -6.47
N ARG A 113 -16.88 7.41 -5.79
CA ARG A 113 -17.96 6.55 -5.24
C ARG A 113 -18.45 7.01 -3.88
N HIS A 114 -17.59 7.65 -3.11
CA HIS A 114 -17.77 8.06 -1.72
C HIS A 114 -17.38 9.54 -1.56
N PRO A 115 -18.24 10.49 -1.96
CA PRO A 115 -17.95 11.92 -1.87
C PRO A 115 -17.65 12.40 -0.45
N GLU A 116 -18.11 11.66 0.57
CA GLU A 116 -17.83 11.92 1.98
C GLU A 116 -16.37 11.68 2.39
N LEU A 117 -15.57 11.09 1.49
CA LEU A 117 -14.14 10.79 1.70
C LEU A 117 -13.22 11.85 1.12
N HIS A 118 -13.71 13.04 0.83
CA HIS A 118 -12.91 14.17 0.34
C HIS A 118 -11.89 14.72 1.36
N ASP A 119 -11.58 13.97 2.39
CA ASP A 119 -10.60 14.33 3.40
C ASP A 119 -9.17 14.18 2.87
N THR A 120 -8.26 15.02 3.36
CA THR A 120 -6.83 15.06 3.00
C THR A 120 -6.12 13.72 3.18
N LEU A 121 -6.53 12.90 4.16
CA LEU A 121 -5.94 11.58 4.41
C LEU A 121 -6.16 10.59 3.26
N PHE A 122 -7.29 10.69 2.54
CA PHE A 122 -7.55 9.83 1.39
C PHE A 122 -6.65 10.15 0.20
N GLN A 123 -6.22 11.39 0.06
CA GLN A 123 -5.29 11.79 -0.99
C GLN A 123 -3.89 11.20 -0.79
N GLU A 124 -3.59 10.69 0.40
CA GLU A 124 -2.32 10.06 0.75
C GLU A 124 -2.24 8.56 0.42
N ILE A 125 -3.29 7.94 -0.11
CA ILE A 125 -3.28 6.50 -0.44
C ILE A 125 -2.10 6.17 -1.37
N GLY A 126 -1.84 6.99 -2.37
CA GLY A 126 -0.69 6.81 -3.26
C GLY A 126 0.64 6.83 -2.51
N THR A 127 0.81 7.78 -1.59
CA THR A 127 2.02 7.90 -0.74
C THR A 127 2.17 6.70 0.18
N ILE A 128 1.08 6.22 0.79
CA ILE A 128 1.07 5.05 1.68
C ILE A 128 1.50 3.79 0.92
N VAL A 129 0.89 3.53 -0.24
CA VAL A 129 1.22 2.37 -1.07
C VAL A 129 2.66 2.45 -1.57
N SER A 130 3.10 3.62 -2.00
CA SER A 130 4.48 3.86 -2.45
C SER A 130 5.49 3.58 -1.33
N ALA A 131 5.24 4.05 -0.10
CA ALA A 131 6.09 3.77 1.06
C ALA A 131 6.14 2.27 1.40
N ALA A 132 5.00 1.58 1.35
CA ALA A 132 4.95 0.13 1.55
C ALA A 132 5.76 -0.62 0.47
N CYS A 133 5.64 -0.18 -0.79
CA CYS A 133 6.40 -0.72 -1.91
C CYS A 133 7.91 -0.48 -1.77
N LEU A 134 8.35 0.68 -1.25
CA LEU A 134 9.77 0.92 -0.93
C LEU A 134 10.30 -0.03 0.13
N ALA A 135 9.46 -0.39 1.09
CA ALA A 135 9.85 -1.19 2.24
C ALA A 135 9.88 -2.70 1.95
N HIS A 136 9.32 -3.19 0.84
CA HIS A 136 9.10 -4.63 0.60
C HIS A 136 10.38 -5.47 0.60
N ASP A 137 11.52 -4.89 0.20
CA ASP A 137 12.81 -5.56 0.07
C ASP A 137 13.81 -5.20 1.20
N LEU A 138 13.36 -4.51 2.26
CA LEU A 138 14.21 -4.05 3.36
C LEU A 138 14.65 -5.16 4.35
N GLY A 139 14.20 -6.39 4.17
CA GLY A 139 14.51 -7.54 5.02
C GLY A 139 15.96 -8.04 4.93
#